data_161408a7d7c2cb0a466985cb9884ff19
#
_entry.id   161408a7d7c2cb0a466985cb9884ff19
#
_cell.length_a   1.000
_cell.length_b   1.000
_cell.length_c   1.000
_cell.angle_alpha   90.00
_cell.angle_beta   90.00
_cell.angle_gamma   90.00
#
_symmetry.space_group_name_H-M   'P 1'
#
loop_
_entity.id
_entity.type
_entity.pdbx_description
1 polymer ?
#
loop_
_entity_poly.entity_id
_entity_poly.type
_entity_poly.pdbx_seq_one_letter_code
_entity_poly.pdbx_strand_id
1 'polypeptide(L)'
;VRVPLSRRHMLRMGAAAAGGAVLVGSSEAASAQAAPVGAKRVLRAPALAPGDRVRVVSPGSTPDPTNMARGIEILRSWGLEVELGKHVFTKYGYLAGTDAQRLDDLNAALTDPGIRAVFAARGGYGTQRIVDQIDVSVLRRDPRVVVGFSDITSIHGKLWRETGLVTFYGPMVNWSDARTGPDSAEALRRAVMTTAPVTISRDPAETAASVVVPGRASGPLLGGCLTLISTSLGAEDSPKFDGAILFFEDVDEAPYSIDSMLTELRRVGVLRRVAGVVIGQITNSVGEPGEWDAAAVLKDRLYDLGVPVLGGLRLGHGDGQLTIPLGSRATIDATAGTLTVEPGVRPR
;
A
#
# COMPACT_ATOMS: atom_id res chain seq x y z
N VAL A 1 52.90 -4.07 30.36
CA VAL A 1 53.90 -4.90 29.68
C VAL A 1 53.45 -5.18 28.26
N ARG A 2 54.07 -4.45 27.34
CA ARG A 2 54.51 -4.75 25.96
C ARG A 2 53.56 -5.64 25.09
N VAL A 3 52.91 -5.09 24.04
CA VAL A 3 53.37 -4.64 22.70
C VAL A 3 53.99 -5.75 21.79
N PRO A 4 53.96 -5.60 20.51
CA PRO A 4 53.17 -6.19 19.39
C PRO A 4 54.03 -7.05 18.48
N LEU A 5 53.49 -7.60 17.39
CA LEU A 5 54.27 -7.81 16.17
C LEU A 5 53.39 -8.04 14.91
N SER A 6 53.64 -7.19 13.96
CA SER A 6 53.38 -7.29 12.55
C SER A 6 54.26 -8.36 11.87
N ARG A 7 53.79 -8.89 10.72
CA ARG A 7 54.67 -9.01 9.52
C ARG A 7 53.96 -9.65 8.31
N ARG A 8 54.03 -8.89 7.26
CA ARG A 8 54.13 -9.26 5.83
C ARG A 8 55.25 -10.31 5.62
N HIS A 9 55.07 -11.11 4.54
CA HIS A 9 56.06 -11.46 3.49
C HIS A 9 55.43 -12.55 2.60
N MET A 10 55.27 -12.32 1.30
CA MET A 10 56.12 -12.57 0.12
C MET A 10 56.31 -14.07 -0.16
N LEU A 11 56.09 -14.58 -1.36
CA LEU A 11 56.82 -14.50 -2.62
C LEU A 11 56.14 -15.38 -3.68
N ARG A 12 55.83 -14.98 -4.86
CA ARG A 12 56.54 -14.99 -6.17
C ARG A 12 56.96 -16.36 -6.73
N MET A 13 56.60 -16.46 -8.03
CA MET A 13 57.18 -17.19 -9.19
C MET A 13 56.50 -18.52 -9.56
N GLY A 14 56.05 -18.63 -10.80
CA GLY A 14 56.69 -19.07 -11.97
C GLY A 14 55.77 -19.12 -13.19
N ALA A 15 56.27 -18.56 -14.28
CA ALA A 15 55.65 -18.61 -15.61
C ALA A 15 56.02 -19.91 -16.39
N ALA A 16 55.06 -20.41 -17.14
CA ALA A 16 55.40 -21.22 -18.35
C ALA A 16 54.28 -21.03 -19.41
N ALA A 17 54.67 -20.55 -20.56
CA ALA A 17 53.85 -20.38 -21.75
C ALA A 17 53.67 -21.70 -22.49
N ALA A 18 52.46 -21.98 -22.94
CA ALA A 18 52.25 -22.88 -24.10
C ALA A 18 51.03 -22.34 -24.86
N GLY A 19 51.23 -21.94 -26.10
CA GLY A 19 50.23 -21.46 -27.00
C GLY A 19 49.33 -22.60 -27.50
N GLY A 20 48.08 -22.31 -27.63
CA GLY A 20 47.09 -23.13 -28.33
C GLY A 20 45.95 -22.23 -28.77
N ALA A 21 45.88 -21.98 -30.09
CA ALA A 21 44.74 -21.26 -30.69
C ALA A 21 43.49 -22.13 -30.58
N VAL A 22 42.45 -21.58 -29.96
CA VAL A 22 41.11 -22.16 -29.98
C VAL A 22 40.11 -21.11 -30.47
N LEU A 23 39.41 -21.52 -31.50
CA LEU A 23 38.32 -20.82 -32.18
C LEU A 23 37.28 -20.27 -31.18
N VAL A 24 36.98 -18.97 -31.28
CA VAL A 24 35.90 -18.31 -30.57
C VAL A 24 34.61 -18.69 -31.26
N GLY A 25 33.92 -19.66 -30.73
CA GLY A 25 32.49 -19.85 -30.93
C GLY A 25 31.72 -19.01 -29.92
N SER A 26 31.10 -17.95 -30.39
CA SER A 26 30.18 -17.15 -29.57
C SER A 26 28.89 -17.94 -29.29
N SER A 27 28.86 -18.66 -28.19
CA SER A 27 27.60 -19.13 -27.62
C SER A 27 27.04 -18.02 -26.71
N GLU A 28 25.99 -17.35 -27.17
CA GLU A 28 25.13 -16.58 -26.30
C GLU A 28 24.54 -17.54 -25.26
N ALA A 29 25.18 -17.62 -24.13
CA ALA A 29 24.57 -18.22 -22.94
C ALA A 29 23.47 -17.29 -22.48
N ALA A 30 22.23 -17.57 -22.88
CA ALA A 30 21.05 -16.99 -22.20
C ALA A 30 21.20 -17.30 -20.71
N SER A 31 21.54 -16.29 -19.92
CA SER A 31 21.50 -16.38 -18.47
C SER A 31 20.04 -16.60 -18.06
N ALA A 32 19.71 -17.88 -17.84
CA ALA A 32 18.48 -18.23 -17.12
C ALA A 32 18.58 -17.61 -15.71
N GLN A 33 17.99 -16.44 -15.55
CA GLN A 33 17.85 -15.80 -14.28
C GLN A 33 17.01 -16.72 -13.41
N ALA A 34 17.66 -17.45 -12.49
CA ALA A 34 16.96 -18.28 -11.52
C ALA A 34 15.90 -17.40 -10.82
N ALA A 35 14.64 -17.80 -10.91
CA ALA A 35 13.56 -17.13 -10.18
C ALA A 35 13.93 -17.07 -8.70
N PRO A 36 13.78 -15.91 -8.02
CA PRO A 36 14.13 -15.79 -6.62
C PRO A 36 13.33 -16.80 -5.82
N VAL A 37 14.03 -17.65 -5.08
CA VAL A 37 13.45 -18.64 -4.17
C VAL A 37 12.60 -17.86 -3.16
N GLY A 38 11.26 -18.03 -3.21
CA GLY A 38 10.36 -17.46 -2.24
C GLY A 38 9.50 -16.26 -2.70
N ALA A 39 9.31 -16.05 -4.02
CA ALA A 39 8.35 -15.04 -4.47
C ALA A 39 6.95 -15.34 -3.90
N LYS A 40 6.43 -14.41 -3.09
CA LYS A 40 5.11 -14.54 -2.49
C LYS A 40 4.05 -14.68 -3.58
N ARG A 41 3.21 -15.71 -3.48
CA ARG A 41 2.10 -15.90 -4.42
C ARG A 41 1.10 -14.75 -4.25
N VAL A 42 0.96 -13.93 -5.28
CA VAL A 42 -0.04 -12.86 -5.35
C VAL A 42 -1.41 -13.48 -5.53
N LEU A 43 -2.33 -13.18 -4.61
CA LEU A 43 -3.70 -13.68 -4.60
C LEU A 43 -4.65 -12.55 -5.01
N ARG A 44 -5.47 -12.78 -6.05
CA ARG A 44 -6.46 -11.80 -6.52
C ARG A 44 -7.86 -12.38 -6.40
N ALA A 45 -8.79 -11.60 -5.86
CA ALA A 45 -10.21 -11.91 -5.89
C ALA A 45 -10.74 -11.86 -7.35
N PRO A 46 -11.83 -12.57 -7.67
CA PRO A 46 -12.54 -12.34 -8.91
C PRO A 46 -13.06 -10.90 -8.98
N ALA A 47 -13.11 -10.31 -10.18
CA ALA A 47 -13.75 -9.02 -10.40
C ALA A 47 -15.22 -9.05 -9.94
N LEU A 48 -15.69 -7.97 -9.32
CA LEU A 48 -17.11 -7.84 -8.96
C LEU A 48 -17.97 -7.68 -10.20
N ALA A 49 -19.23 -8.13 -10.10
CA ALA A 49 -20.24 -7.98 -11.14
C ALA A 49 -21.59 -7.62 -10.52
N PRO A 50 -22.53 -7.07 -11.29
CA PRO A 50 -23.90 -6.89 -10.82
C PRO A 50 -24.49 -8.18 -10.26
N GLY A 51 -25.20 -8.06 -9.12
CA GLY A 51 -25.74 -9.18 -8.36
C GLY A 51 -24.79 -9.73 -7.28
N ASP A 52 -23.52 -9.29 -7.23
CA ASP A 52 -22.62 -9.70 -6.15
C ASP A 52 -23.03 -9.06 -4.82
N ARG A 53 -23.12 -9.91 -3.78
CA ARG A 53 -23.33 -9.46 -2.40
C ARG A 53 -22.03 -8.92 -1.82
N VAL A 54 -22.11 -7.72 -1.25
CA VAL A 54 -20.97 -7.06 -0.60
C VAL A 54 -21.37 -6.64 0.81
N ARG A 55 -20.43 -6.71 1.75
CA ARG A 55 -20.72 -6.33 3.13
C ARG A 55 -19.89 -5.14 3.56
N VAL A 56 -20.57 -4.17 4.17
CA VAL A 56 -19.96 -2.97 4.74
C VAL A 56 -19.77 -3.19 6.23
N VAL A 57 -18.56 -2.96 6.73
CA VAL A 57 -18.17 -3.13 8.14
C VAL A 57 -17.45 -1.89 8.67
N SER A 58 -17.52 -1.65 9.97
CA SER A 58 -16.83 -0.53 10.64
C SER A 58 -15.71 -1.00 11.55
N PRO A 59 -14.52 -1.36 11.04
CA PRO A 59 -13.45 -1.87 11.89
C PRO A 59 -12.74 -0.80 12.72
N GLY A 60 -12.92 0.48 12.38
CA GLY A 60 -12.38 1.65 13.07
C GLY A 60 -13.45 2.45 13.83
N SER A 61 -13.71 3.67 13.38
CA SER A 61 -14.68 4.60 13.98
C SER A 61 -16.07 4.50 13.36
N THR A 62 -17.10 4.95 14.08
CA THR A 62 -18.49 4.99 13.62
C THR A 62 -18.65 5.95 12.45
N PRO A 63 -19.27 5.53 11.33
CA PRO A 63 -19.55 6.41 10.20
C PRO A 63 -20.72 7.35 10.46
N ASP A 64 -20.80 8.42 9.66
CA ASP A 64 -21.98 9.27 9.59
C ASP A 64 -23.10 8.60 8.79
N PRO A 65 -24.35 8.53 9.29
CA PRO A 65 -25.43 7.82 8.60
C PRO A 65 -25.80 8.42 7.24
N THR A 66 -25.71 9.75 7.05
CA THR A 66 -26.05 10.43 5.80
C THR A 66 -25.00 10.09 4.72
N ASN A 67 -23.72 10.21 5.08
CA ASN A 67 -22.63 9.85 4.20
C ASN A 67 -22.64 8.36 3.84
N MET A 68 -23.02 7.50 4.81
CA MET A 68 -23.18 6.06 4.56
C MET A 68 -24.30 5.78 3.56
N ALA A 69 -25.46 6.44 3.72
CA ALA A 69 -26.57 6.28 2.76
C ALA A 69 -26.11 6.63 1.33
N ARG A 70 -25.35 7.72 1.17
CA ARG A 70 -24.80 8.14 -0.12
C ARG A 70 -23.85 7.10 -0.71
N GLY A 71 -22.90 6.57 0.07
CA GLY A 71 -21.97 5.54 -0.40
C GLY A 71 -22.66 4.22 -0.76
N ILE A 72 -23.68 3.83 0.00
CA ILE A 72 -24.49 2.66 -0.30
C ILE A 72 -25.25 2.82 -1.64
N GLU A 73 -25.80 4.01 -1.92
CA GLU A 73 -26.42 4.31 -3.21
C GLU A 73 -25.45 4.16 -4.38
N ILE A 74 -24.21 4.64 -4.22
CA ILE A 74 -23.15 4.50 -5.21
C ILE A 74 -22.87 3.02 -5.49
N LEU A 75 -22.66 2.20 -4.46
CA LEU A 75 -22.41 0.76 -4.63
C LEU A 75 -23.60 0.05 -5.29
N ARG A 76 -24.83 0.39 -4.90
CA ARG A 76 -26.05 -0.15 -5.51
C ARG A 76 -26.21 0.26 -6.97
N SER A 77 -25.78 1.47 -7.34
CA SER A 77 -25.81 1.93 -8.73
C SER A 77 -24.91 1.10 -9.65
N TRP A 78 -23.93 0.38 -9.11
CA TRP A 78 -23.11 -0.60 -9.85
C TRP A 78 -23.76 -1.98 -9.94
N GLY A 79 -24.97 -2.14 -9.41
CA GLY A 79 -25.71 -3.40 -9.36
C GLY A 79 -25.32 -4.31 -8.21
N LEU A 80 -24.56 -3.83 -7.22
CA LEU A 80 -24.15 -4.62 -6.06
C LEU A 80 -25.27 -4.72 -5.01
N GLU A 81 -25.38 -5.90 -4.37
CA GLU A 81 -26.28 -6.13 -3.25
C GLU A 81 -25.55 -5.80 -1.95
N VAL A 82 -25.90 -4.65 -1.33
CA VAL A 82 -25.18 -4.13 -0.18
C VAL A 82 -25.84 -4.56 1.12
N GLU A 83 -25.09 -5.29 1.94
CA GLU A 83 -25.42 -5.65 3.33
C GLU A 83 -24.59 -4.85 4.31
N LEU A 84 -25.12 -4.64 5.50
CA LEU A 84 -24.38 -4.00 6.60
C LEU A 84 -24.00 -5.03 7.65
N GLY A 85 -22.82 -4.89 8.20
CA GLY A 85 -22.43 -5.58 9.41
C GLY A 85 -23.35 -5.20 10.57
N LYS A 86 -23.51 -6.08 11.50
CA LYS A 86 -24.44 -5.95 12.63
C LYS A 86 -24.16 -4.72 13.50
N HIS A 87 -22.89 -4.34 13.58
CA HIS A 87 -22.40 -3.30 14.49
C HIS A 87 -21.93 -2.02 13.76
N VAL A 88 -22.23 -1.84 12.46
CA VAL A 88 -21.72 -0.75 11.62
C VAL A 88 -21.92 0.63 12.25
N PHE A 89 -23.09 0.87 12.89
CA PHE A 89 -23.44 2.15 13.51
C PHE A 89 -23.30 2.17 15.04
N THR A 90 -22.75 1.10 15.63
CA THR A 90 -22.51 1.07 17.09
C THR A 90 -21.46 2.13 17.42
N LYS A 91 -21.60 2.74 18.62
CA LYS A 91 -20.69 3.76 19.14
C LYS A 91 -20.17 3.37 20.51
N TYR A 92 -18.85 3.35 20.65
CA TYR A 92 -18.17 3.10 21.92
C TYR A 92 -16.95 4.04 22.04
N GLY A 93 -17.13 5.17 22.67
CA GLY A 93 -16.17 6.26 22.66
C GLY A 93 -15.95 6.78 21.22
N TYR A 94 -14.74 6.70 20.73
CA TYR A 94 -14.35 7.04 19.36
C TYR A 94 -14.38 5.84 18.40
N LEU A 95 -14.76 4.63 18.88
CA LEU A 95 -14.80 3.39 18.11
C LEU A 95 -16.23 3.04 17.66
N ALA A 96 -16.33 2.23 16.61
CA ALA A 96 -17.59 1.68 16.11
C ALA A 96 -18.02 0.41 16.88
N GLY A 97 -18.02 0.46 18.20
CA GLY A 97 -18.29 -0.67 19.07
C GLY A 97 -17.05 -1.18 19.80
N THR A 98 -17.22 -2.21 20.62
CA THR A 98 -16.11 -2.89 21.30
C THR A 98 -15.21 -3.58 20.29
N ASP A 99 -13.98 -3.94 20.68
CA ASP A 99 -13.05 -4.69 19.82
C ASP A 99 -13.71 -5.99 19.34
N ALA A 100 -14.41 -6.71 20.22
CA ALA A 100 -15.10 -7.93 19.87
C ALA A 100 -16.22 -7.72 18.82
N GLN A 101 -17.01 -6.66 18.93
CA GLN A 101 -18.08 -6.35 17.96
C GLN A 101 -17.54 -6.01 16.59
N ARG A 102 -16.48 -5.18 16.52
CA ARG A 102 -15.83 -4.79 15.26
C ARG A 102 -15.15 -5.98 14.57
N LEU A 103 -14.51 -6.84 15.36
CA LEU A 103 -13.86 -8.06 14.89
C LEU A 103 -14.88 -9.08 14.39
N ASP A 104 -16.00 -9.27 15.12
CA ASP A 104 -17.08 -10.17 14.72
C ASP A 104 -17.66 -9.81 13.36
N ASP A 105 -18.00 -8.54 13.14
CA ASP A 105 -18.49 -8.05 11.84
C ASP A 105 -17.46 -8.27 10.72
N LEU A 106 -16.19 -7.97 10.98
CA LEU A 106 -15.13 -8.12 9.98
C LEU A 106 -14.88 -9.59 9.64
N ASN A 107 -14.74 -10.47 10.64
CA ASN A 107 -14.51 -11.89 10.43
C ASN A 107 -15.73 -12.54 9.76
N ALA A 108 -16.96 -12.21 10.19
CA ALA A 108 -18.17 -12.69 9.52
C ALA A 108 -18.24 -12.27 8.05
N ALA A 109 -17.76 -11.05 7.69
CA ALA A 109 -17.69 -10.61 6.30
C ALA A 109 -16.60 -11.34 5.50
N LEU A 110 -15.44 -11.58 6.12
CA LEU A 110 -14.32 -12.24 5.46
C LEU A 110 -14.54 -13.74 5.28
N THR A 111 -15.34 -14.40 6.12
CA THR A 111 -15.54 -15.87 6.08
C THR A 111 -16.84 -16.32 5.42
N ASP A 112 -17.84 -15.44 5.24
CA ASP A 112 -19.12 -15.78 4.61
C ASP A 112 -18.94 -16.08 3.11
N PRO A 113 -19.19 -17.31 2.62
CA PRO A 113 -18.99 -17.69 1.23
C PRO A 113 -19.91 -16.94 0.25
N GLY A 114 -21.00 -16.35 0.72
CA GLY A 114 -21.90 -15.53 -0.09
C GLY A 114 -21.42 -14.11 -0.33
N ILE A 115 -20.43 -13.62 0.43
CA ILE A 115 -19.92 -12.25 0.32
C ILE A 115 -18.71 -12.22 -0.63
N ARG A 116 -18.79 -11.39 -1.67
CA ARG A 116 -17.72 -11.23 -2.67
C ARG A 116 -16.77 -10.07 -2.38
N ALA A 117 -17.24 -9.06 -1.60
CA ALA A 117 -16.40 -7.94 -1.18
C ALA A 117 -16.71 -7.47 0.24
N VAL A 118 -15.68 -6.96 0.91
CA VAL A 118 -15.77 -6.26 2.19
C VAL A 118 -15.35 -4.81 1.97
N PHE A 119 -16.25 -3.89 2.23
CA PHE A 119 -15.99 -2.45 2.19
C PHE A 119 -15.92 -1.91 3.61
N ALA A 120 -14.85 -1.17 3.94
CA ALA A 120 -14.81 -0.42 5.17
C ALA A 120 -15.82 0.74 5.09
N ALA A 121 -16.60 0.92 6.15
CA ALA A 121 -17.49 2.06 6.27
C ALA A 121 -16.70 3.35 6.44
N ARG A 122 -15.77 3.36 7.39
CA ARG A 122 -14.91 4.48 7.75
C ARG A 122 -13.59 3.97 8.35
N GLY A 123 -12.52 4.77 8.25
CA GLY A 123 -11.29 4.62 9.02
C GLY A 123 -11.38 5.23 10.42
N GLY A 124 -10.58 6.22 10.70
CA GLY A 124 -10.48 6.88 12.01
C GLY A 124 -9.42 6.21 12.87
N TYR A 125 -9.80 5.43 13.86
CA TYR A 125 -8.88 4.71 14.73
C TYR A 125 -9.49 3.38 15.20
N GLY A 126 -8.64 2.36 15.38
CA GLY A 126 -9.01 1.15 16.10
C GLY A 126 -8.68 -0.16 15.40
N THR A 127 -8.26 -0.17 14.13
CA THR A 127 -7.97 -1.43 13.42
C THR A 127 -6.78 -2.16 14.03
N GLN A 128 -5.73 -1.47 14.48
CA GLN A 128 -4.59 -2.07 15.15
C GLN A 128 -4.93 -2.80 16.45
N ARG A 129 -6.08 -2.48 17.08
CA ARG A 129 -6.54 -3.17 18.29
C ARG A 129 -7.09 -4.58 18.02
N ILE A 130 -7.50 -4.83 16.76
CA ILE A 130 -8.17 -6.08 16.36
C ILE A 130 -7.42 -6.85 15.28
N VAL A 131 -6.40 -6.25 14.65
CA VAL A 131 -5.73 -6.75 13.45
C VAL A 131 -5.14 -8.15 13.66
N ASP A 132 -4.56 -8.44 14.82
CA ASP A 132 -3.94 -9.74 15.11
C ASP A 132 -4.94 -10.90 15.11
N GLN A 133 -6.22 -10.61 15.38
CA GLN A 133 -7.30 -11.59 15.53
C GLN A 133 -8.16 -11.76 14.27
N ILE A 134 -7.79 -11.12 13.15
CA ILE A 134 -8.52 -11.24 11.89
C ILE A 134 -8.39 -12.66 11.34
N ASP A 135 -9.53 -13.30 11.06
CA ASP A 135 -9.57 -14.63 10.46
C ASP A 135 -9.32 -14.57 8.95
N VAL A 136 -8.14 -14.98 8.55
CA VAL A 136 -7.72 -15.06 7.13
C VAL A 136 -7.80 -16.47 6.56
N SER A 137 -8.30 -17.45 7.34
CA SER A 137 -8.20 -18.89 7.05
C SER A 137 -8.78 -19.30 5.70
N VAL A 138 -9.87 -18.66 5.28
CA VAL A 138 -10.56 -18.98 4.04
C VAL A 138 -10.02 -18.24 2.82
N LEU A 139 -9.36 -17.09 3.01
CA LEU A 139 -9.02 -16.16 1.93
C LEU A 139 -8.06 -16.73 0.88
N ARG A 140 -7.25 -17.75 1.24
CA ARG A 140 -6.37 -18.40 0.27
C ARG A 140 -7.14 -19.26 -0.74
N ARG A 141 -8.31 -19.76 -0.37
CA ARG A 141 -9.18 -20.60 -1.23
C ARG A 141 -10.31 -19.80 -1.86
N ASP A 142 -10.84 -18.85 -1.14
CA ASP A 142 -11.94 -18.00 -1.57
C ASP A 142 -11.61 -16.51 -1.31
N PRO A 143 -10.75 -15.91 -2.16
CA PRO A 143 -10.32 -14.53 -2.00
C PRO A 143 -11.45 -13.54 -2.29
N ARG A 144 -11.53 -12.48 -1.48
CA ARG A 144 -12.52 -11.40 -1.59
C ARG A 144 -11.85 -10.07 -1.90
N VAL A 145 -12.59 -9.19 -2.56
CA VAL A 145 -12.24 -7.78 -2.65
C VAL A 145 -12.33 -7.15 -1.27
N VAL A 146 -11.30 -6.44 -0.83
CA VAL A 146 -11.30 -5.68 0.43
C VAL A 146 -10.91 -4.24 0.11
N VAL A 147 -11.77 -3.29 0.49
CA VAL A 147 -11.63 -1.86 0.15
C VAL A 147 -11.61 -1.01 1.41
N GLY A 148 -10.68 -0.06 1.46
CA GLY A 148 -10.60 0.96 2.49
C GLY A 148 -9.32 1.76 2.40
N PHE A 149 -9.13 2.75 3.27
CA PHE A 149 -7.90 3.54 3.38
C PHE A 149 -7.72 4.06 4.81
N SER A 150 -6.68 4.88 5.05
CA SER A 150 -6.43 5.46 6.38
C SER A 150 -6.16 4.35 7.42
N ASP A 151 -6.90 4.30 8.52
CA ASP A 151 -6.81 3.26 9.57
C ASP A 151 -6.85 1.81 9.02
N ILE A 152 -7.49 1.60 7.84
CA ILE A 152 -7.57 0.28 7.19
C ILE A 152 -6.20 -0.21 6.68
N THR A 153 -5.19 0.64 6.67
CA THR A 153 -3.79 0.28 6.33
C THR A 153 -3.31 -0.95 7.08
N SER A 154 -3.63 -1.06 8.37
CA SER A 154 -3.24 -2.23 9.18
C SER A 154 -3.89 -3.53 8.67
N ILE A 155 -5.15 -3.47 8.26
CA ILE A 155 -5.85 -4.63 7.67
C ILE A 155 -5.22 -5.00 6.33
N HIS A 156 -4.91 -4.03 5.46
CA HIS A 156 -4.21 -4.29 4.20
C HIS A 156 -2.86 -4.99 4.44
N GLY A 157 -2.08 -4.49 5.40
CA GLY A 157 -0.80 -5.10 5.81
C GLY A 157 -0.95 -6.55 6.24
N LYS A 158 -1.88 -6.84 7.15
CA LYS A 158 -2.21 -8.18 7.64
C LYS A 158 -2.59 -9.13 6.51
N LEU A 159 -3.57 -8.75 5.70
CA LEU A 159 -4.06 -9.57 4.60
C LEU A 159 -2.95 -9.88 3.58
N TRP A 160 -2.16 -8.87 3.22
CA TRP A 160 -1.00 -9.09 2.37
C TRP A 160 0.04 -9.98 3.04
N ARG A 161 0.40 -9.68 4.28
CA ARG A 161 1.46 -10.41 5.00
C ARG A 161 1.15 -11.90 5.12
N GLU A 162 -0.07 -12.27 5.45
CA GLU A 162 -0.42 -13.65 5.70
C GLU A 162 -0.87 -14.42 4.46
N THR A 163 -1.56 -13.77 3.54
CA THR A 163 -2.18 -14.48 2.41
C THR A 163 -1.62 -14.14 1.04
N GLY A 164 -1.02 -12.95 0.89
CA GLY A 164 -0.67 -12.38 -0.40
C GLY A 164 -1.87 -11.79 -1.15
N LEU A 165 -3.00 -11.55 -0.44
CA LEU A 165 -4.21 -11.00 -1.03
C LEU A 165 -3.97 -9.54 -1.47
N VAL A 166 -4.30 -9.26 -2.72
CA VAL A 166 -4.42 -7.90 -3.23
C VAL A 166 -5.65 -7.25 -2.66
N THR A 167 -5.50 -6.07 -2.10
CA THR A 167 -6.55 -5.26 -1.51
C THR A 167 -6.60 -3.88 -2.17
N PHE A 168 -7.61 -3.05 -1.89
CA PHE A 168 -7.80 -1.79 -2.61
C PHE A 168 -7.74 -0.61 -1.64
N TYR A 169 -6.75 0.25 -1.85
CA TYR A 169 -6.63 1.52 -1.15
C TYR A 169 -7.43 2.57 -1.92
N GLY A 170 -8.55 2.99 -1.35
CA GLY A 170 -9.48 3.88 -2.01
C GLY A 170 -10.68 4.24 -1.15
N PRO A 171 -11.61 5.05 -1.67
CA PRO A 171 -12.73 5.58 -0.92
C PRO A 171 -13.53 4.54 -0.16
N MET A 172 -13.92 4.89 1.07
CA MET A 172 -14.81 4.10 1.93
C MET A 172 -16.25 4.53 1.77
N VAL A 173 -17.18 3.74 2.35
CA VAL A 173 -18.62 3.92 2.15
C VAL A 173 -19.18 5.17 2.84
N ASN A 174 -18.52 5.70 3.87
CA ASN A 174 -18.83 7.01 4.46
C ASN A 174 -18.47 8.15 3.49
N TRP A 175 -19.25 8.27 2.42
CA TRP A 175 -18.98 9.07 1.23
C TRP A 175 -19.35 10.54 1.40
N SER A 176 -18.44 11.43 1.03
CA SER A 176 -18.70 12.88 0.98
C SER A 176 -18.50 13.37 -0.45
N ASP A 177 -19.57 13.82 -1.10
CA ASP A 177 -19.49 14.33 -2.48
C ASP A 177 -18.58 15.56 -2.60
N ALA A 178 -18.38 16.32 -1.52
CA ALA A 178 -17.48 17.48 -1.50
C ALA A 178 -16.02 17.08 -1.65
N ARG A 179 -15.62 15.91 -1.12
CA ARG A 179 -14.24 15.40 -1.15
C ARG A 179 -14.07 14.27 -2.15
N THR A 180 -15.08 13.42 -2.27
CA THR A 180 -15.04 12.20 -3.07
C THR A 180 -16.05 12.32 -4.20
N GLY A 181 -15.62 12.86 -5.31
CA GLY A 181 -16.48 13.14 -6.46
C GLY A 181 -16.74 11.92 -7.37
N PRO A 182 -17.40 12.13 -8.54
CA PRO A 182 -17.72 11.07 -9.49
C PRO A 182 -16.49 10.36 -10.04
N ASP A 183 -15.36 11.06 -10.21
CA ASP A 183 -14.10 10.45 -10.68
C ASP A 183 -13.57 9.43 -9.69
N SER A 184 -13.69 9.68 -8.39
CA SER A 184 -13.32 8.74 -7.34
C SER A 184 -14.21 7.50 -7.34
N ALA A 185 -15.52 7.67 -7.58
CA ALA A 185 -16.47 6.55 -7.70
C ALA A 185 -16.14 5.67 -8.91
N GLU A 186 -15.87 6.28 -10.06
CA GLU A 186 -15.51 5.57 -11.27
C GLU A 186 -14.14 4.87 -11.15
N ALA A 187 -13.15 5.53 -10.53
CA ALA A 187 -11.85 4.92 -10.24
C ALA A 187 -11.99 3.67 -9.35
N LEU A 188 -12.80 3.74 -8.29
CA LEU A 188 -13.09 2.60 -7.43
C LEU A 188 -13.83 1.49 -8.20
N ARG A 189 -14.91 1.84 -8.92
CA ARG A 189 -15.67 0.88 -9.73
C ARG A 189 -14.77 0.13 -10.71
N ARG A 190 -13.95 0.84 -11.48
CA ARG A 190 -13.03 0.23 -12.43
C ARG A 190 -12.01 -0.68 -11.76
N ALA A 191 -11.45 -0.27 -10.63
CA ALA A 191 -10.45 -1.06 -9.91
C ALA A 191 -10.98 -2.40 -9.42
N VAL A 192 -12.26 -2.46 -8.97
CA VAL A 192 -12.83 -3.68 -8.37
C VAL A 192 -13.70 -4.50 -9.35
N MET A 193 -14.16 -3.91 -10.46
CA MET A 193 -15.06 -4.57 -11.41
C MET A 193 -14.42 -4.86 -12.77
N THR A 194 -13.19 -4.41 -13.03
CA THR A 194 -12.50 -4.67 -14.31
C THR A 194 -11.08 -5.17 -14.09
N THR A 195 -10.56 -5.89 -15.07
CA THR A 195 -9.15 -6.34 -15.09
C THR A 195 -8.25 -5.37 -15.85
N ALA A 196 -8.63 -4.12 -15.95
CA ALA A 196 -7.78 -3.08 -16.51
C ALA A 196 -6.69 -2.64 -15.51
N PRO A 197 -5.48 -2.31 -15.96
CA PRO A 197 -4.49 -1.69 -15.11
C PRO A 197 -4.95 -0.31 -14.67
N VAL A 198 -4.44 0.14 -13.51
CA VAL A 198 -4.66 1.50 -13.00
C VAL A 198 -3.43 2.32 -13.34
N THR A 199 -3.62 3.45 -14.02
CA THR A 199 -2.55 4.44 -14.27
C THR A 199 -2.95 5.78 -13.68
N ILE A 200 -2.06 6.35 -12.86
CA ILE A 200 -2.25 7.64 -12.20
C ILE A 200 -1.08 8.54 -12.57
N SER A 201 -1.38 9.74 -13.01
CA SER A 201 -0.40 10.79 -13.28
C SER A 201 -0.26 11.72 -12.08
N ARG A 202 0.94 12.28 -11.94
CA ARG A 202 1.22 13.33 -10.96
C ARG A 202 0.32 14.54 -11.22
N ASP A 203 -0.29 15.01 -10.14
CA ASP A 203 -1.03 16.29 -10.13
C ASP A 203 -0.10 17.39 -9.57
N PRO A 204 0.21 18.42 -10.33
CA PRO A 204 1.08 19.51 -9.88
C PRO A 204 0.50 20.35 -8.73
N ALA A 205 -0.80 20.26 -8.47
CA ALA A 205 -1.45 20.97 -7.37
C ALA A 205 -1.25 20.31 -6.00
N GLU A 206 -0.83 19.04 -5.97
CA GLU A 206 -0.62 18.31 -4.71
C GLU A 206 0.62 18.78 -3.96
N THR A 207 0.57 18.81 -2.63
CA THR A 207 1.65 19.23 -1.73
C THR A 207 2.99 18.55 -2.04
N ALA A 208 2.96 17.25 -2.30
CA ALA A 208 4.16 16.48 -2.61
C ALA A 208 4.58 16.52 -4.09
N ALA A 209 3.92 17.28 -4.96
CA ALA A 209 4.18 17.29 -6.41
C ALA A 209 5.61 17.64 -6.79
N SER A 210 6.28 18.47 -5.99
CA SER A 210 7.69 18.85 -6.22
C SER A 210 8.71 17.81 -5.74
N VAL A 211 8.25 16.72 -5.11
CA VAL A 211 9.11 15.66 -4.54
C VAL A 211 9.30 14.57 -5.59
N VAL A 212 10.36 14.71 -6.40
CA VAL A 212 10.64 13.77 -7.51
C VAL A 212 12.13 13.45 -7.56
N VAL A 213 12.45 12.16 -7.54
CA VAL A 213 13.77 11.62 -7.94
C VAL A 213 13.55 10.82 -9.23
N PRO A 214 14.12 11.28 -10.38
CA PRO A 214 13.90 10.64 -11.68
C PRO A 214 14.32 9.17 -11.71
N GLY A 215 13.68 8.41 -12.55
CA GLY A 215 14.00 6.99 -12.79
C GLY A 215 12.76 6.12 -12.90
N ARG A 216 13.01 4.83 -13.14
CA ARG A 216 11.96 3.80 -13.23
C ARG A 216 12.24 2.66 -12.27
N ALA A 217 11.22 2.16 -11.63
CA ALA A 217 11.30 0.97 -10.80
C ALA A 217 9.99 0.19 -10.84
N SER A 218 10.08 -1.12 -10.55
CA SER A 218 8.89 -1.98 -10.47
C SER A 218 9.01 -2.92 -9.28
N GLY A 219 7.88 -3.16 -8.62
CA GLY A 219 7.78 -4.05 -7.47
C GLY A 219 6.33 -4.22 -7.03
N PRO A 220 6.04 -5.04 -6.01
CA PRO A 220 4.72 -5.04 -5.40
C PRO A 220 4.45 -3.67 -4.77
N LEU A 221 3.25 -3.11 -4.97
CA LEU A 221 2.84 -1.86 -4.35
C LEU A 221 2.37 -2.12 -2.93
N LEU A 222 3.08 -1.62 -1.94
CA LEU A 222 2.76 -1.81 -0.52
C LEU A 222 2.78 -0.48 0.21
N GLY A 223 1.92 -0.32 1.21
CA GLY A 223 1.90 0.90 2.00
C GLY A 223 0.50 1.30 2.45
N GLY A 224 0.28 2.62 2.58
CA GLY A 224 -0.96 3.24 3.04
C GLY A 224 -0.70 4.52 3.82
N CYS A 225 -1.45 4.77 4.89
CA CYS A 225 -1.23 5.89 5.80
C CYS A 225 0.12 5.74 6.53
N LEU A 226 0.97 6.76 6.47
CA LEU A 226 2.34 6.72 7.01
C LEU A 226 2.34 6.49 8.52
N THR A 227 1.44 7.13 9.25
CA THR A 227 1.24 6.91 10.69
C THR A 227 1.00 5.43 10.99
N LEU A 228 0.14 4.75 10.23
CA LEU A 228 -0.17 3.34 10.44
C LEU A 228 1.01 2.43 10.02
N ILE A 229 1.77 2.80 9.00
CA ILE A 229 2.99 2.08 8.62
C ILE A 229 4.02 2.18 9.74
N SER A 230 4.28 3.39 10.24
CA SER A 230 5.26 3.65 11.30
C SER A 230 4.89 2.92 12.61
N THR A 231 3.64 3.06 13.06
CA THR A 231 3.18 2.43 14.31
C THR A 231 3.02 0.91 14.24
N SER A 232 3.04 0.32 13.04
CA SER A 232 3.06 -1.15 12.85
C SER A 232 4.46 -1.74 12.75
N LEU A 233 5.53 -0.93 12.78
CA LEU A 233 6.90 -1.44 12.68
C LEU A 233 7.24 -2.34 13.87
N GLY A 234 7.72 -3.54 13.56
CA GLY A 234 8.04 -4.55 14.58
C GLY A 234 6.88 -5.47 14.96
N ALA A 235 5.65 -5.18 14.54
CA ALA A 235 4.53 -6.12 14.67
C ALA A 235 4.70 -7.31 13.69
N GLU A 236 4.24 -8.49 14.08
CA GLU A 236 4.39 -9.72 13.28
C GLU A 236 3.65 -9.64 11.93
N ASP A 237 2.54 -8.93 11.88
CA ASP A 237 1.71 -8.73 10.71
C ASP A 237 2.20 -7.60 9.78
N SER A 238 3.17 -6.80 10.21
CA SER A 238 3.75 -5.71 9.40
C SER A 238 4.32 -6.27 8.09
N PRO A 239 3.96 -5.69 6.92
CA PRO A 239 4.48 -6.16 5.65
C PRO A 239 6.00 -5.93 5.55
N LYS A 240 6.68 -6.85 4.85
CA LYS A 240 8.07 -6.65 4.47
C LYS A 240 8.09 -5.86 3.17
N PHE A 241 8.82 -4.75 3.16
CA PHE A 241 8.88 -3.82 2.03
C PHE A 241 10.06 -4.09 1.08
N ASP A 242 10.80 -5.20 1.27
CA ASP A 242 11.97 -5.54 0.45
C ASP A 242 11.60 -5.65 -1.03
N GLY A 243 12.20 -4.81 -1.88
CA GLY A 243 11.92 -4.74 -3.31
C GLY A 243 10.53 -4.20 -3.68
N ALA A 244 9.77 -3.68 -2.72
CA ALA A 244 8.47 -3.08 -2.97
C ALA A 244 8.58 -1.65 -3.50
N ILE A 245 7.55 -1.21 -4.20
CA ILE A 245 7.24 0.21 -4.32
C ILE A 245 6.48 0.60 -3.05
N LEU A 246 7.13 1.42 -2.20
CA LEU A 246 6.50 1.92 -0.99
C LEU A 246 5.58 3.08 -1.35
N PHE A 247 4.29 2.92 -1.07
CA PHE A 247 3.30 3.98 -1.13
C PHE A 247 3.00 4.51 0.26
N PHE A 248 2.93 5.83 0.42
CA PHE A 248 2.37 6.42 1.63
C PHE A 248 1.67 7.76 1.35
N GLU A 249 0.77 8.10 2.22
CA GLU A 249 0.06 9.37 2.34
C GLU A 249 -0.20 9.65 3.82
N ASP A 250 -0.58 10.87 4.21
CA ASP A 250 -1.04 11.15 5.56
C ASP A 250 -1.89 12.42 5.65
N VAL A 251 -2.56 12.61 6.79
CA VAL A 251 -3.43 13.75 7.08
C VAL A 251 -3.23 14.26 8.51
N ASP A 252 -3.31 15.60 8.66
CA ASP A 252 -3.25 16.30 9.95
C ASP A 252 -1.92 16.11 10.72
N GLU A 253 -0.86 15.65 10.04
CA GLU A 253 0.46 15.48 10.63
C GLU A 253 1.34 16.71 10.37
N ALA A 254 1.91 17.28 11.43
CA ALA A 254 2.88 18.36 11.28
C ALA A 254 4.14 17.87 10.54
N PRO A 255 4.87 18.74 9.81
CA PRO A 255 6.07 18.33 9.07
C PRO A 255 7.08 17.57 9.90
N TYR A 256 7.32 17.95 11.18
CA TYR A 256 8.23 17.23 12.06
C TYR A 256 7.76 15.82 12.42
N SER A 257 6.43 15.57 12.46
CA SER A 257 5.87 14.23 12.68
C SER A 257 6.14 13.33 11.47
N ILE A 258 5.98 13.87 10.24
CA ILE A 258 6.35 13.18 8.99
C ILE A 258 7.84 12.85 8.99
N ASP A 259 8.71 13.80 9.39
CA ASP A 259 10.15 13.56 9.53
C ASP A 259 10.44 12.43 10.52
N SER A 260 9.80 12.45 11.69
CA SER A 260 9.98 11.42 12.72
C SER A 260 9.65 10.03 12.19
N MET A 261 8.48 9.87 11.53
CA MET A 261 8.04 8.60 10.95
C MET A 261 8.97 8.11 9.85
N LEU A 262 9.38 8.98 8.93
CA LEU A 262 10.35 8.63 7.87
C LEU A 262 11.74 8.32 8.44
N THR A 263 12.16 9.02 9.50
CA THR A 263 13.40 8.74 10.22
C THR A 263 13.34 7.35 10.86
N GLU A 264 12.21 6.97 11.43
CA GLU A 264 12.01 5.62 11.97
C GLU A 264 12.12 4.56 10.87
N LEU A 265 11.45 4.73 9.73
CA LEU A 265 11.57 3.82 8.59
C LEU A 265 13.02 3.72 8.06
N ARG A 266 13.78 4.82 8.09
CA ARG A 266 15.22 4.81 7.75
C ARG A 266 16.02 4.00 8.75
N ARG A 267 15.82 4.24 10.05
CA ARG A 267 16.58 3.59 11.15
C ARG A 267 16.36 2.08 11.17
N VAL A 268 15.11 1.60 10.98
CA VAL A 268 14.82 0.15 10.89
C VAL A 268 15.17 -0.44 9.53
N GLY A 269 15.61 0.39 8.59
CA GLY A 269 16.15 -0.04 7.29
C GLY A 269 15.08 -0.34 6.23
N VAL A 270 13.83 0.03 6.43
CA VAL A 270 12.76 -0.13 5.41
C VAL A 270 13.12 0.65 4.15
N LEU A 271 13.42 1.95 4.26
CA LEU A 271 13.70 2.81 3.10
C LEU A 271 14.96 2.40 2.31
N ARG A 272 15.87 1.65 2.90
CA ARG A 272 17.07 1.11 2.17
C ARG A 272 16.78 -0.13 1.33
N ARG A 273 15.61 -0.76 1.50
CA ARG A 273 15.26 -2.02 0.83
C ARG A 273 14.13 -1.90 -0.17
N VAL A 274 13.48 -0.73 -0.27
CA VAL A 274 12.44 -0.48 -1.26
C VAL A 274 13.02 -0.32 -2.66
N ALA A 275 12.26 -0.66 -3.70
CA ALA A 275 12.65 -0.43 -5.09
C ALA A 275 12.35 1.00 -5.56
N GLY A 276 11.42 1.68 -4.91
CA GLY A 276 11.03 3.06 -5.20
C GLY A 276 9.98 3.54 -4.21
N VAL A 277 9.68 4.83 -4.24
CA VAL A 277 8.72 5.46 -3.33
C VAL A 277 7.67 6.23 -4.12
N VAL A 278 6.42 6.09 -3.73
CA VAL A 278 5.27 6.83 -4.25
C VAL A 278 4.62 7.58 -3.09
N ILE A 279 4.42 8.87 -3.25
CA ILE A 279 3.82 9.72 -2.23
C ILE A 279 2.47 10.19 -2.74
N GLY A 280 1.43 9.87 -2.00
CA GLY A 280 0.08 10.35 -2.19
C GLY A 280 -0.12 11.76 -1.66
N GLN A 281 -1.32 12.03 -1.18
CA GLN A 281 -1.71 13.31 -0.62
C GLN A 281 -1.14 13.47 0.78
N ILE A 282 -0.46 14.59 1.03
CA ILE A 282 -0.05 15.03 2.35
C ILE A 282 -0.97 16.20 2.69
N THR A 283 -2.01 15.88 3.45
CA THR A 283 -3.16 16.78 3.67
C THR A 283 -3.05 17.47 5.02
N ASN A 284 -3.31 18.78 5.06
CA ASN A 284 -3.30 19.59 6.29
C ASN A 284 -1.98 19.50 7.09
N SER A 285 -0.85 19.30 6.42
CA SER A 285 0.46 19.32 7.07
C SER A 285 0.94 20.77 7.20
N VAL A 286 0.71 21.35 8.36
CA VAL A 286 1.04 22.74 8.66
C VAL A 286 2.13 22.78 9.73
N GLY A 287 3.25 23.46 9.43
CA GLY A 287 4.33 23.75 10.38
C GLY A 287 4.23 25.17 10.92
N GLU A 288 5.09 25.49 11.89
CA GLU A 288 5.21 26.85 12.41
C GLU A 288 5.92 27.78 11.39
N PRO A 289 5.66 29.09 11.43
CA PRO A 289 6.34 30.02 10.54
C PRO A 289 7.87 29.95 10.65
N GLY A 290 8.54 29.74 9.52
CA GLY A 290 10.01 29.62 9.45
C GLY A 290 10.55 28.20 9.61
N GLU A 291 9.69 27.20 9.83
CA GLU A 291 10.04 25.79 9.82
C GLU A 291 9.94 25.19 8.39
N TRP A 292 10.43 23.96 8.26
CA TRP A 292 10.29 23.20 7.02
C TRP A 292 8.82 22.82 6.78
N ASP A 293 8.40 22.98 5.53
CA ASP A 293 7.15 22.38 5.08
C ASP A 293 7.30 20.87 4.80
N ALA A 294 6.18 20.20 4.59
CA ALA A 294 6.18 18.77 4.31
C ALA A 294 7.01 18.40 3.07
N ALA A 295 7.01 19.23 2.02
CA ALA A 295 7.78 18.95 0.82
C ALA A 295 9.28 19.03 1.07
N ALA A 296 9.75 19.96 1.91
CA ALA A 296 11.15 20.07 2.33
C ALA A 296 11.58 18.82 3.14
N VAL A 297 10.76 18.40 4.11
CA VAL A 297 11.00 17.18 4.89
C VAL A 297 11.07 15.95 3.98
N LEU A 298 10.13 15.78 3.07
CA LEU A 298 10.10 14.65 2.14
C LEU A 298 11.36 14.60 1.26
N LYS A 299 11.82 15.75 0.76
CA LYS A 299 13.06 15.85 -0.03
C LYS A 299 14.28 15.44 0.80
N ASP A 300 14.38 15.97 2.02
CA ASP A 300 15.49 15.67 2.92
C ASP A 300 15.56 14.18 3.29
N ARG A 301 14.41 13.55 3.49
CA ARG A 301 14.35 12.14 3.90
C ARG A 301 14.44 11.13 2.76
N LEU A 302 14.17 11.52 1.51
CA LEU A 302 13.99 10.55 0.41
C LEU A 302 14.98 10.71 -0.75
N TYR A 303 15.64 11.87 -0.94
CA TYR A 303 16.45 12.12 -2.13
C TYR A 303 17.76 11.34 -2.19
N ASP A 304 18.31 10.95 -1.05
CA ASP A 304 19.56 10.18 -0.93
C ASP A 304 19.36 8.64 -0.96
N LEU A 305 18.13 8.17 -1.15
CA LEU A 305 17.85 6.73 -1.14
C LEU A 305 18.40 5.96 -2.35
N GLY A 306 18.73 6.66 -3.44
CA GLY A 306 19.24 6.04 -4.67
C GLY A 306 18.16 5.27 -5.46
N VAL A 307 16.88 5.52 -5.19
CA VAL A 307 15.73 4.92 -5.88
C VAL A 307 14.79 6.01 -6.41
N PRO A 308 13.98 5.72 -7.45
CA PRO A 308 12.99 6.68 -7.94
C PRO A 308 11.97 7.05 -6.86
N VAL A 309 11.63 8.34 -6.79
CA VAL A 309 10.59 8.90 -5.91
C VAL A 309 9.60 9.68 -6.76
N LEU A 310 8.32 9.46 -6.58
CA LEU A 310 7.23 10.14 -7.29
C LEU A 310 6.18 10.63 -6.29
N GLY A 311 6.15 11.93 -6.04
CA GLY A 311 5.13 12.59 -5.24
C GLY A 311 4.01 13.18 -6.08
N GLY A 312 2.94 13.61 -5.40
CA GLY A 312 1.83 14.33 -6.00
C GLY A 312 0.78 13.45 -6.68
N LEU A 313 0.51 12.27 -6.14
CA LEU A 313 -0.59 11.45 -6.62
C LEU A 313 -1.86 11.66 -5.78
N ARG A 314 -3.03 11.75 -6.42
CA ARG A 314 -4.33 11.87 -5.73
C ARG A 314 -4.75 10.57 -5.06
N LEU A 315 -3.98 10.18 -4.05
CA LEU A 315 -4.17 8.97 -3.25
C LEU A 315 -4.09 9.37 -1.78
N GLY A 316 -5.16 9.24 -1.03
CA GLY A 316 -5.17 9.58 0.39
C GLY A 316 -6.37 10.40 0.85
N HIS A 317 -6.15 11.37 1.74
CA HIS A 317 -7.21 12.11 2.43
C HIS A 317 -7.64 13.42 1.75
N GLY A 318 -6.95 13.85 0.70
CA GLY A 318 -7.32 15.05 -0.06
C GLY A 318 -8.51 14.82 -0.99
N ASP A 319 -8.85 15.86 -1.75
CA ASP A 319 -9.95 15.83 -2.71
C ASP A 319 -9.64 14.94 -3.91
N GLY A 320 -10.67 14.33 -4.48
CA GLY A 320 -10.58 13.53 -5.69
C GLY A 320 -9.75 12.25 -5.54
N GLN A 321 -9.75 11.66 -4.36
CA GLN A 321 -9.03 10.40 -4.07
C GLN A 321 -9.30 9.34 -5.13
N LEU A 322 -8.25 8.77 -5.71
CA LEU A 322 -8.30 7.64 -6.62
C LEU A 322 -8.10 6.31 -5.88
N THR A 323 -8.24 5.20 -6.60
CA THR A 323 -8.11 3.85 -6.03
C THR A 323 -6.94 3.11 -6.65
N ILE A 324 -6.12 2.45 -5.81
CA ILE A 324 -5.02 1.59 -6.24
C ILE A 324 -5.09 0.20 -5.60
N PRO A 325 -4.72 -0.86 -6.32
CA PRO A 325 -4.59 -2.20 -5.75
C PRO A 325 -3.23 -2.36 -5.05
N LEU A 326 -3.25 -2.52 -3.72
CA LEU A 326 -2.08 -2.86 -2.91
C LEU A 326 -1.75 -4.34 -3.05
N GLY A 327 -0.47 -4.66 -3.17
CA GLY A 327 0.02 -6.02 -3.41
C GLY A 327 0.17 -6.39 -4.89
N SER A 328 -0.47 -5.67 -5.82
CA SER A 328 -0.23 -5.84 -7.25
C SER A 328 1.14 -5.28 -7.65
N ARG A 329 1.70 -5.79 -8.76
CA ARG A 329 2.92 -5.24 -9.32
C ARG A 329 2.66 -3.83 -9.82
N ALA A 330 3.51 -2.91 -9.43
CA ALA A 330 3.47 -1.52 -9.88
C ALA A 330 4.76 -1.15 -10.60
N THR A 331 4.67 -0.16 -11.47
CA THR A 331 5.81 0.49 -12.13
C THR A 331 5.71 2.00 -11.92
N ILE A 332 6.74 2.58 -11.32
CA ILE A 332 6.96 4.02 -11.30
C ILE A 332 7.74 4.42 -12.54
N ASP A 333 7.30 5.46 -13.22
CA ASP A 333 8.11 6.28 -14.10
C ASP A 333 8.12 7.70 -13.53
N ALA A 334 9.07 7.99 -12.65
CA ALA A 334 9.14 9.28 -11.98
C ALA A 334 9.53 10.41 -12.95
N THR A 335 10.19 10.09 -14.06
CA THR A 335 10.52 11.04 -15.11
C THR A 335 9.28 11.47 -15.88
N ALA A 336 8.42 10.52 -16.24
CA ALA A 336 7.14 10.80 -16.89
C ALA A 336 6.06 11.25 -15.89
N GLY A 337 6.30 11.13 -14.59
CA GLY A 337 5.34 11.47 -13.53
C GLY A 337 4.16 10.49 -13.46
N THR A 338 4.37 9.21 -13.69
CA THR A 338 3.28 8.20 -13.73
C THR A 338 3.54 7.00 -12.82
N LEU A 339 2.47 6.51 -12.22
CA LEU A 339 2.39 5.22 -11.55
C LEU A 339 1.42 4.32 -12.32
N THR A 340 1.87 3.16 -12.77
CA THR A 340 1.01 2.13 -13.38
C THR A 340 1.00 0.89 -12.48
N VAL A 341 -0.19 0.39 -12.15
CA VAL A 341 -0.39 -0.77 -11.29
C VAL A 341 -1.19 -1.83 -12.06
N GLU A 342 -0.70 -3.07 -12.04
CA GLU A 342 -1.41 -4.22 -12.61
C GLU A 342 -2.78 -4.41 -11.96
N PRO A 343 -3.74 -5.07 -12.66
CA PRO A 343 -5.07 -5.31 -12.11
C PRO A 343 -5.07 -5.92 -10.72
N GLY A 344 -5.93 -5.42 -9.84
CA GLY A 344 -6.10 -5.95 -8.49
C GLY A 344 -7.02 -7.16 -8.41
N VAL A 345 -7.86 -7.37 -9.42
CA VAL A 345 -8.78 -8.50 -9.56
C VAL A 345 -8.38 -9.39 -10.72
N ARG A 346 -8.86 -10.64 -10.70
CA ARG A 346 -8.75 -11.58 -11.82
C ARG A 346 -10.09 -11.73 -12.56
N PRO A 347 -10.11 -12.24 -13.79
CA PRO A 347 -11.37 -12.64 -14.45
C PRO A 347 -12.16 -13.63 -13.58
N ARG A 348 -13.46 -13.63 -13.77
CA ARG A 348 -14.40 -14.58 -13.12
C ARG A 348 -14.25 -15.99 -13.67
#